data_0fc718ca58c874fe17f6e39fa56670e0
#
_entry.id   0fc718ca58c874fe17f6e39fa56670e0
#
_cell.length_a   1.000
_cell.length_b   1.000
_cell.length_c   1.000
_cell.angle_alpha   90.00
_cell.angle_beta   90.00
_cell.angle_gamma   90.00
#
_symmetry.space_group_name_H-M   'P 1'
#
loop_
_entity.id
_entity.type
_entity.pdbx_description
1 polymer ?
#
loop_
_entity_poly.entity_id
_entity_poly.type
_entity_poly.pdbx_seq_one_letter_code
_entity_poly.pdbx_strand_id
1 'polypeptide(L)'
;MSLEKADANVQRVLQWAIERMGSAEFSLASPVSLAVDPKLNIMGYARESRGTQQIVIAGWALDSEMLGGLLLHELAHIYFTERNLPSHNHRLIQEVFTEFREGEGLNRREAEVLMDAFNHLQNIIVDDLVFTAMTGKELALAQKFFAGWITEMPSGDLVTDVGSLARNAFAIASLNRRGLYPEGSEMKRRNDHFISLLGEQVQSRFGKLEETLERAKAESGEFEFRGYLTSYLDQVVFLMREAPQLRDLR
;
A
#
# COMPACT_ATOMS: atom_id res chain seq x y z
N MET A 1 -14.65 -20.45 7.22
CA MET A 1 -14.67 -19.17 7.96
C MET A 1 -16.08 -18.61 7.88
N SER A 2 -16.69 -18.28 9.02
CA SER A 2 -18.03 -17.68 9.07
C SER A 2 -17.85 -16.16 9.05
N LEU A 3 -18.19 -15.52 7.93
CA LEU A 3 -18.27 -14.07 7.84
C LEU A 3 -19.58 -13.60 8.47
N GLU A 4 -19.52 -12.51 9.21
CA GLU A 4 -20.67 -11.86 9.81
C GLU A 4 -21.21 -10.76 8.88
N LYS A 5 -22.51 -10.50 8.96
CA LYS A 5 -23.12 -9.40 8.23
C LYS A 5 -22.78 -8.09 8.94
N ALA A 6 -22.29 -7.10 8.19
CA ALA A 6 -22.05 -5.76 8.71
C ALA A 6 -23.36 -5.13 9.23
N ASP A 7 -23.31 -4.46 10.36
CA ASP A 7 -24.44 -3.77 10.97
C ASP A 7 -24.88 -2.54 10.15
N ALA A 8 -26.02 -1.94 10.54
CA ALA A 8 -26.59 -0.81 9.82
C ALA A 8 -25.71 0.46 9.85
N ASN A 9 -24.83 0.61 10.85
CA ASN A 9 -23.94 1.75 10.94
C ASN A 9 -22.81 1.62 9.90
N VAL A 10 -22.19 0.45 9.85
CA VAL A 10 -21.12 0.14 8.89
C VAL A 10 -21.63 0.18 7.45
N GLN A 11 -22.88 -0.28 7.22
CA GLN A 11 -23.54 -0.16 5.91
C GLN A 11 -23.73 1.32 5.51
N ARG A 12 -24.04 2.21 6.43
CA ARG A 12 -24.13 3.66 6.15
C ARG A 12 -22.78 4.26 5.76
N VAL A 13 -21.70 3.82 6.42
CA VAL A 13 -20.36 4.28 6.04
C VAL A 13 -19.97 3.77 4.64
N LEU A 14 -20.33 2.53 4.29
CA LEU A 14 -20.12 2.01 2.93
C LEU A 14 -20.90 2.87 1.90
N GLN A 15 -22.17 3.14 2.16
CA GLN A 15 -22.99 3.95 1.26
C GLN A 15 -22.39 5.35 1.09
N TRP A 16 -21.96 5.99 2.18
CA TRP A 16 -21.26 7.27 2.13
C TRP A 16 -19.99 7.19 1.27
N ALA A 17 -19.18 6.12 1.41
CA ALA A 17 -17.95 5.96 0.63
C ALA A 17 -18.24 5.79 -0.87
N ILE A 18 -19.31 5.02 -1.24
CA ILE A 18 -19.76 4.87 -2.63
C ILE A 18 -20.20 6.22 -3.21
N GLU A 19 -20.98 7.00 -2.46
CA GLU A 19 -21.42 8.33 -2.88
C GLU A 19 -20.24 9.30 -3.06
N ARG A 20 -19.24 9.23 -2.18
CA ARG A 20 -18.01 10.02 -2.30
C ARG A 20 -17.22 9.68 -3.56
N MET A 21 -17.04 8.40 -3.87
CA MET A 21 -16.42 7.97 -5.12
C MET A 21 -17.21 8.45 -6.34
N GLY A 22 -18.53 8.28 -6.34
CA GLY A 22 -19.39 8.76 -7.42
C GLY A 22 -19.31 10.27 -7.63
N SER A 23 -19.23 11.06 -6.55
CA SER A 23 -19.06 12.51 -6.59
C SER A 23 -17.69 12.95 -7.14
N ALA A 24 -16.68 12.09 -7.03
CA ALA A 24 -15.36 12.27 -7.62
C ALA A 24 -15.22 11.62 -9.01
N GLU A 25 -16.35 11.24 -9.66
CA GLU A 25 -16.43 10.64 -10.99
C GLU A 25 -15.90 9.19 -11.08
N PHE A 26 -15.71 8.51 -9.95
CA PHE A 26 -15.25 7.12 -9.88
C PHE A 26 -16.42 6.15 -9.60
N SER A 27 -17.31 5.98 -10.57
CA SER A 27 -18.47 5.08 -10.43
C SER A 27 -18.07 3.61 -10.61
N LEU A 28 -18.60 2.76 -9.72
CA LEU A 28 -18.45 1.30 -9.80
C LEU A 28 -19.47 0.71 -10.77
N ALA A 29 -19.09 -0.35 -11.48
CA ALA A 29 -19.94 -1.05 -12.42
C ALA A 29 -20.84 -2.11 -11.72
N SER A 30 -20.33 -2.69 -10.63
CA SER A 30 -20.99 -3.78 -9.91
C SER A 30 -21.46 -3.36 -8.52
N PRO A 31 -22.55 -3.97 -8.02
CA PRO A 31 -22.93 -3.78 -6.61
C PRO A 31 -21.86 -4.35 -5.67
N VAL A 32 -21.63 -3.65 -4.55
CA VAL A 32 -20.67 -4.03 -3.53
C VAL A 32 -21.38 -4.49 -2.28
N SER A 33 -20.96 -5.64 -1.75
CA SER A 33 -21.40 -6.16 -0.45
C SER A 33 -20.29 -6.00 0.59
N LEU A 34 -20.68 -5.93 1.87
CA LEU A 34 -19.77 -5.78 3.00
C LEU A 34 -19.98 -6.92 3.99
N ALA A 35 -18.86 -7.52 4.40
CA ALA A 35 -18.83 -8.55 5.43
C ALA A 35 -17.77 -8.24 6.49
N VAL A 36 -17.92 -8.80 7.67
CA VAL A 36 -16.98 -8.67 8.79
C VAL A 36 -16.34 -10.02 9.06
N ASP A 37 -15.03 -10.05 9.18
CA ASP A 37 -14.28 -11.20 9.70
C ASP A 37 -13.63 -10.83 11.03
N PRO A 38 -14.16 -11.36 12.18
CA PRO A 38 -13.61 -11.05 13.49
C PRO A 38 -12.17 -11.53 13.70
N LYS A 39 -11.69 -12.44 12.84
CA LYS A 39 -10.36 -13.06 12.94
C LYS A 39 -9.36 -12.49 11.93
N LEU A 40 -9.77 -11.54 11.11
CA LEU A 40 -8.90 -10.94 10.12
C LEU A 40 -7.80 -10.13 10.82
N ASN A 41 -6.55 -10.36 10.44
CA ASN A 41 -5.37 -9.71 11.01
C ASN A 41 -4.91 -8.45 10.23
N ILE A 42 -5.53 -8.16 9.09
CA ILE A 42 -5.40 -6.91 8.33
C ILE A 42 -6.68 -6.09 8.45
N MET A 43 -6.67 -4.82 8.10
CA MET A 43 -7.85 -3.96 8.26
C MET A 43 -9.02 -4.39 7.37
N GLY A 44 -8.74 -4.75 6.11
CA GLY A 44 -9.73 -5.19 5.15
C GLY A 44 -9.10 -5.65 3.85
N TYR A 45 -9.94 -6.15 2.96
CA TYR A 45 -9.60 -6.45 1.57
C TYR A 45 -10.85 -6.52 0.70
N ALA A 46 -10.69 -6.23 -0.58
CA ALA A 46 -11.71 -6.43 -1.60
C ALA A 46 -11.51 -7.76 -2.33
N ARG A 47 -12.60 -8.40 -2.73
CA ARG A 47 -12.58 -9.62 -3.56
C ARG A 47 -13.85 -9.75 -4.39
N GLU A 48 -13.76 -10.56 -5.44
CA GLU A 48 -14.96 -11.05 -6.11
C GLU A 48 -15.51 -12.30 -5.37
N SER A 49 -16.81 -12.33 -5.16
CA SER A 49 -17.50 -13.46 -4.57
C SER A 49 -18.83 -13.70 -5.31
N ARG A 50 -18.93 -14.85 -6.01
CA ARG A 50 -20.14 -15.27 -6.74
C ARG A 50 -20.65 -14.23 -7.75
N GLY A 51 -19.72 -13.58 -8.46
CA GLY A 51 -20.05 -12.57 -9.47
C GLY A 51 -20.46 -11.20 -8.90
N THR A 52 -20.24 -10.98 -7.60
CA THR A 52 -20.44 -9.68 -6.95
C THR A 52 -19.16 -9.25 -6.27
N GLN A 53 -18.95 -7.95 -6.14
CA GLN A 53 -17.84 -7.41 -5.39
C GLN A 53 -18.13 -7.48 -3.89
N GLN A 54 -17.15 -7.88 -3.11
CA GLN A 54 -17.26 -7.97 -1.65
C GLN A 54 -16.05 -7.32 -0.97
N ILE A 55 -16.32 -6.41 -0.05
CA ILE A 55 -15.31 -5.93 0.92
C ILE A 55 -15.46 -6.77 2.19
N VAL A 56 -14.33 -7.24 2.71
CA VAL A 56 -14.26 -7.91 4.02
C VAL A 56 -13.41 -7.06 4.93
N ILE A 57 -13.94 -6.66 6.07
CA ILE A 57 -13.24 -5.85 7.08
C ILE A 57 -13.05 -6.62 8.38
N ALA A 58 -11.96 -6.32 9.08
CA ALA A 58 -11.68 -6.89 10.39
C ALA A 58 -12.67 -6.38 11.45
N GLY A 59 -13.05 -7.22 12.39
CA GLY A 59 -13.92 -6.80 13.50
C GLY A 59 -13.33 -5.62 14.29
N TRP A 60 -12.03 -5.61 14.53
CA TRP A 60 -11.34 -4.52 15.23
C TRP A 60 -11.24 -3.21 14.43
N ALA A 61 -11.41 -3.23 13.11
CA ALA A 61 -11.40 -2.04 12.26
C ALA A 61 -12.73 -1.28 12.27
N LEU A 62 -13.81 -1.87 12.80
CA LEU A 62 -15.14 -1.26 12.85
C LEU A 62 -15.18 0.05 13.65
N ASP A 63 -14.42 0.11 14.74
CA ASP A 63 -14.34 1.28 15.63
C ASP A 63 -13.23 2.26 15.23
N SER A 64 -12.56 2.01 14.10
CA SER A 64 -11.49 2.89 13.63
C SER A 64 -12.04 4.20 13.08
N GLU A 65 -11.44 5.33 13.46
CA GLU A 65 -11.69 6.63 12.83
C GLU A 65 -11.39 6.61 11.31
N MET A 66 -10.56 5.66 10.86
CA MET A 66 -10.19 5.45 9.45
C MET A 66 -11.15 4.54 8.68
N LEU A 67 -12.27 4.06 9.29
CA LEU A 67 -13.21 3.16 8.59
C LEU A 67 -13.69 3.72 7.25
N GLY A 68 -14.01 5.01 7.19
CA GLY A 68 -14.40 5.66 5.94
C GLY A 68 -13.28 5.65 4.90
N GLY A 69 -12.05 5.96 5.30
CA GLY A 69 -10.86 5.92 4.45
C GLY A 69 -10.54 4.49 3.98
N LEU A 70 -10.66 3.50 4.87
CA LEU A 70 -10.50 2.09 4.52
C LEU A 70 -11.52 1.66 3.46
N LEU A 71 -12.79 2.00 3.63
CA LEU A 71 -13.82 1.63 2.66
C LEU A 71 -13.61 2.32 1.31
N LEU A 72 -13.18 3.58 1.28
CA LEU A 72 -12.77 4.26 0.04
C LEU A 72 -11.61 3.52 -0.64
N HIS A 73 -10.62 3.07 0.13
CA HIS A 73 -9.46 2.34 -0.37
C HIS A 73 -9.87 0.99 -1.00
N GLU A 74 -10.70 0.22 -0.33
CA GLU A 74 -11.18 -1.07 -0.86
C GLU A 74 -12.09 -0.89 -2.09
N LEU A 75 -12.93 0.15 -2.10
CA LEU A 75 -13.73 0.50 -3.28
C LEU A 75 -12.86 0.93 -4.46
N ALA A 76 -11.74 1.61 -4.21
CA ALA A 76 -10.80 1.97 -5.25
C ALA A 76 -10.12 0.74 -5.86
N HIS A 77 -9.74 -0.28 -5.06
CA HIS A 77 -9.28 -1.57 -5.57
C HIS A 77 -10.32 -2.23 -6.48
N ILE A 78 -11.61 -2.22 -6.09
CA ILE A 78 -12.70 -2.73 -6.93
C ILE A 78 -12.77 -1.94 -8.24
N TYR A 79 -12.73 -0.60 -8.17
CA TYR A 79 -12.78 0.27 -9.34
C TYR A 79 -11.66 -0.05 -10.36
N PHE A 80 -10.44 -0.25 -9.89
CA PHE A 80 -9.29 -0.60 -10.73
C PHE A 80 -9.41 -2.03 -11.29
N THR A 81 -9.92 -2.97 -10.49
CA THR A 81 -10.18 -4.36 -10.92
C THR A 81 -11.22 -4.42 -12.03
N GLU A 82 -12.36 -3.72 -11.87
CA GLU A 82 -13.43 -3.66 -12.88
C GLU A 82 -12.99 -3.09 -14.23
N ARG A 83 -11.95 -2.25 -14.21
CA ARG A 83 -11.34 -1.64 -15.41
C ARG A 83 -10.17 -2.43 -15.95
N ASN A 84 -9.85 -3.55 -15.31
CA ASN A 84 -8.73 -4.41 -15.68
C ASN A 84 -7.41 -3.61 -15.87
N LEU A 85 -7.15 -2.67 -14.96
CA LEU A 85 -5.93 -1.88 -15.01
C LEU A 85 -4.69 -2.76 -14.73
N PRO A 86 -3.53 -2.46 -15.31
CA PRO A 86 -2.33 -3.28 -15.16
C PRO A 86 -1.92 -3.53 -13.71
N SER A 87 -2.12 -2.56 -12.81
CA SER A 87 -1.86 -2.69 -11.36
C SER A 87 -2.75 -3.73 -10.66
N HIS A 88 -3.85 -4.15 -11.30
CA HIS A 88 -4.81 -5.15 -10.79
C HIS A 88 -4.93 -6.37 -11.72
N ASN A 89 -4.04 -6.48 -12.70
CA ASN A 89 -3.97 -7.65 -13.58
C ASN A 89 -3.18 -8.77 -12.89
N HIS A 90 -3.90 -9.72 -12.31
CA HIS A 90 -3.31 -10.86 -11.59
C HIS A 90 -2.30 -11.66 -12.40
N ARG A 91 -2.53 -11.82 -13.72
CA ARG A 91 -1.62 -12.56 -14.59
C ARG A 91 -0.28 -11.86 -14.72
N LEU A 92 -0.29 -10.55 -15.03
CA LEU A 92 0.92 -9.74 -15.13
C LEU A 92 1.72 -9.76 -13.83
N ILE A 93 1.03 -9.57 -12.70
CA ILE A 93 1.64 -9.57 -11.37
C ILE A 93 2.28 -10.91 -11.08
N GLN A 94 1.57 -12.01 -11.31
CA GLN A 94 2.07 -13.37 -11.09
C GLN A 94 3.29 -13.69 -11.97
N GLU A 95 3.29 -13.26 -13.23
CA GLU A 95 4.43 -13.42 -14.13
C GLU A 95 5.68 -12.73 -13.58
N VAL A 96 5.58 -11.45 -13.19
CA VAL A 96 6.70 -10.69 -12.62
C VAL A 96 7.22 -11.33 -11.33
N PHE A 97 6.32 -11.71 -10.41
CA PHE A 97 6.74 -12.36 -9.16
C PHE A 97 7.43 -13.70 -9.37
N THR A 98 6.97 -14.47 -10.34
CA THR A 98 7.60 -15.76 -10.67
C THR A 98 9.01 -15.54 -11.19
N GLU A 99 9.20 -14.56 -12.08
CA GLU A 99 10.52 -14.19 -12.61
C GLU A 99 11.48 -13.78 -11.49
N PHE A 100 11.04 -12.92 -10.55
CA PHE A 100 11.87 -12.49 -9.41
C PHE A 100 12.20 -13.68 -8.48
N ARG A 101 11.19 -14.49 -8.13
CA ARG A 101 11.40 -15.59 -7.19
C ARG A 101 12.37 -16.63 -7.75
N GLU A 102 12.27 -16.94 -9.04
CA GLU A 102 13.12 -17.93 -9.71
C GLU A 102 14.50 -17.35 -10.04
N GLY A 103 14.55 -16.12 -10.57
CA GLY A 103 15.80 -15.47 -10.97
C GLY A 103 16.70 -15.14 -9.79
N GLU A 104 16.14 -14.67 -8.69
CA GLU A 104 16.89 -14.21 -7.50
C GLU A 104 17.03 -15.31 -6.42
N GLY A 105 16.38 -16.47 -6.57
CA GLY A 105 16.42 -17.54 -5.58
C GLY A 105 15.94 -17.11 -4.19
N LEU A 106 14.85 -16.32 -4.13
CA LEU A 106 14.34 -15.73 -2.89
C LEU A 106 13.83 -16.82 -1.94
N ASN A 107 14.22 -16.71 -0.67
CA ASN A 107 13.60 -17.50 0.38
C ASN A 107 12.19 -16.95 0.72
N ARG A 108 11.44 -17.71 1.53
CA ARG A 108 10.06 -17.36 1.88
C ARG A 108 9.92 -15.94 2.46
N ARG A 109 10.81 -15.57 3.36
CA ARG A 109 10.75 -14.29 4.09
C ARG A 109 11.09 -13.11 3.17
N GLU A 110 12.05 -13.28 2.29
CA GLU A 110 12.39 -12.30 1.25
C GLU A 110 11.23 -12.13 0.24
N ALA A 111 10.58 -13.22 -0.14
CA ALA A 111 9.41 -13.18 -1.01
C ALA A 111 8.21 -12.47 -0.34
N GLU A 112 8.03 -12.62 0.98
CA GLU A 112 7.02 -11.88 1.74
C GLU A 112 7.29 -10.35 1.71
N VAL A 113 8.53 -9.92 1.94
CA VAL A 113 8.90 -8.48 1.82
C VAL A 113 8.71 -7.95 0.40
N LEU A 114 9.01 -8.76 -0.61
CA LEU A 114 8.78 -8.38 -2.00
C LEU A 114 7.29 -8.23 -2.33
N MET A 115 6.44 -9.09 -1.77
CA MET A 115 4.99 -8.98 -1.91
C MET A 115 4.45 -7.72 -1.23
N ASP A 116 4.96 -7.38 -0.03
CA ASP A 116 4.60 -6.14 0.67
C ASP A 116 5.03 -4.90 -0.15
N ALA A 117 6.22 -4.94 -0.75
CA ALA A 117 6.68 -3.88 -1.64
C ALA A 117 5.75 -3.72 -2.87
N PHE A 118 5.31 -4.82 -3.49
CA PHE A 118 4.29 -4.75 -4.54
C PHE A 118 3.00 -4.10 -4.05
N ASN A 119 2.51 -4.50 -2.88
CA ASN A 119 1.30 -3.91 -2.29
C ASN A 119 1.48 -2.39 -2.10
N HIS A 120 2.66 -1.91 -1.71
CA HIS A 120 2.96 -0.48 -1.63
C HIS A 120 2.83 0.22 -2.99
N LEU A 121 3.38 -0.36 -4.07
CA LEU A 121 3.27 0.19 -5.41
C LEU A 121 1.81 0.18 -5.92
N GLN A 122 1.05 -0.88 -5.63
CA GLN A 122 -0.36 -0.95 -5.97
C GLN A 122 -1.17 0.09 -5.19
N ASN A 123 -0.95 0.17 -3.89
CA ASN A 123 -1.68 1.06 -3.00
C ASN A 123 -1.42 2.54 -3.29
N ILE A 124 -0.20 2.93 -3.69
CA ILE A 124 0.07 4.34 -4.00
C ILE A 124 -0.74 4.82 -5.21
N ILE A 125 -0.98 3.92 -6.17
CA ILE A 125 -1.84 4.16 -7.34
C ILE A 125 -3.31 4.25 -6.91
N VAL A 126 -3.76 3.33 -6.07
CA VAL A 126 -5.12 3.30 -5.50
C VAL A 126 -5.39 4.57 -4.69
N ASP A 127 -4.43 4.97 -3.86
CA ASP A 127 -4.52 6.13 -2.99
C ASP A 127 -4.66 7.45 -3.76
N ASP A 128 -4.23 7.55 -5.02
CA ASP A 128 -4.49 8.75 -5.84
C ASP A 128 -5.99 9.02 -5.98
N LEU A 129 -6.77 7.97 -6.23
CA LEU A 129 -8.21 8.04 -6.28
C LEU A 129 -8.81 8.32 -4.89
N VAL A 130 -8.35 7.57 -3.89
CA VAL A 130 -8.85 7.68 -2.50
C VAL A 130 -8.70 9.10 -1.97
N PHE A 131 -7.54 9.71 -2.11
CA PHE A 131 -7.28 11.07 -1.66
C PHE A 131 -8.10 12.12 -2.41
N THR A 132 -8.43 11.87 -3.69
CA THR A 132 -9.35 12.73 -4.47
C THR A 132 -10.77 12.69 -3.90
N ALA A 133 -11.21 11.53 -3.40
CA ALA A 133 -12.52 11.35 -2.80
C ALA A 133 -12.61 11.81 -1.33
N MET A 134 -11.48 11.99 -0.63
CA MET A 134 -11.42 12.41 0.78
C MET A 134 -11.75 13.89 0.98
N THR A 135 -12.24 14.23 2.18
CA THR A 135 -12.43 15.60 2.65
C THR A 135 -11.29 16.04 3.57
N GLY A 136 -11.28 17.30 3.99
CA GLY A 136 -10.24 17.81 4.88
C GLY A 136 -10.08 17.02 6.19
N LYS A 137 -11.17 16.47 6.75
CA LYS A 137 -11.12 15.63 7.96
C LYS A 137 -10.45 14.29 7.67
N GLU A 138 -10.85 13.61 6.61
CA GLU A 138 -10.27 12.33 6.20
C GLU A 138 -8.80 12.50 5.79
N LEU A 139 -8.44 13.59 5.11
CA LEU A 139 -7.05 13.90 4.76
C LEU A 139 -6.17 14.07 6.00
N ALA A 140 -6.65 14.76 7.04
CA ALA A 140 -5.92 14.90 8.30
C ALA A 140 -5.73 13.56 9.03
N LEU A 141 -6.75 12.69 8.99
CA LEU A 141 -6.65 11.33 9.52
C LEU A 141 -5.67 10.47 8.72
N ALA A 142 -5.68 10.57 7.39
CA ALA A 142 -4.74 9.87 6.53
C ALA A 142 -3.28 10.30 6.80
N GLN A 143 -3.02 11.60 6.95
CA GLN A 143 -1.67 12.09 7.34
C GLN A 143 -1.21 11.47 8.67
N LYS A 144 -2.07 11.43 9.67
CA LYS A 144 -1.77 10.83 10.98
C LYS A 144 -1.54 9.31 10.86
N PHE A 145 -2.32 8.64 10.03
CA PHE A 145 -2.21 7.21 9.77
C PHE A 145 -0.86 6.86 9.13
N PHE A 146 -0.49 7.54 8.04
CA PHE A 146 0.80 7.33 7.38
C PHE A 146 1.99 7.70 8.27
N ALA A 147 1.87 8.77 9.09
CA ALA A 147 2.91 9.11 10.06
C ALA A 147 3.14 8.01 11.10
N GLY A 148 2.08 7.28 11.47
CA GLY A 148 2.16 6.12 12.36
C GLY A 148 2.89 4.91 11.75
N TRP A 149 3.03 4.85 10.44
CA TRP A 149 3.71 3.75 9.75
C TRP A 149 5.23 3.87 9.76
N ILE A 150 5.78 5.07 10.01
CA ILE A 150 7.22 5.30 9.97
C ILE A 150 7.93 4.54 11.09
N THR A 151 8.78 3.63 10.69
CA THR A 151 9.76 2.97 11.56
C THR A 151 10.94 3.91 11.79
N GLU A 152 11.32 4.12 13.05
CA GLU A 152 12.38 5.04 13.46
C GLU A 152 13.69 4.33 13.78
N MET A 153 13.61 3.08 14.25
CA MET A 153 14.77 2.31 14.70
C MET A 153 14.90 1.01 13.91
N PRO A 154 16.07 0.67 13.40
CA PRO A 154 16.34 -0.64 12.81
C PRO A 154 16.12 -1.78 13.81
N SER A 155 15.64 -2.90 13.32
CA SER A 155 15.47 -4.14 14.09
C SER A 155 16.80 -4.90 14.27
N GLY A 156 17.81 -4.60 13.43
CA GLY A 156 19.04 -5.34 13.31
C GLY A 156 18.91 -6.64 12.47
N ASP A 157 17.74 -6.86 11.85
CA ASP A 157 17.52 -7.92 10.89
C ASP A 157 17.33 -7.32 9.51
N LEU A 158 18.23 -7.62 8.59
CA LEU A 158 18.29 -6.99 7.26
C LEU A 158 16.96 -7.07 6.50
N VAL A 159 16.33 -8.23 6.46
CA VAL A 159 15.09 -8.43 5.69
C VAL A 159 13.93 -7.62 6.28
N THR A 160 13.83 -7.60 7.61
CA THR A 160 12.85 -6.77 8.33
C THR A 160 13.09 -5.27 8.09
N ASP A 161 14.36 -4.85 8.12
CA ASP A 161 14.73 -3.44 7.97
C ASP A 161 14.51 -2.95 6.53
N VAL A 162 14.75 -3.80 5.53
CA VAL A 162 14.38 -3.51 4.13
C VAL A 162 12.87 -3.39 3.95
N GLY A 163 12.07 -4.28 4.57
CA GLY A 163 10.61 -4.15 4.58
C GLY A 163 10.14 -2.84 5.22
N SER A 164 10.78 -2.44 6.33
CA SER A 164 10.51 -1.16 7.00
C SER A 164 10.89 0.04 6.12
N LEU A 165 12.01 -0.06 5.39
CA LEU A 165 12.47 0.95 4.46
C LEU A 165 11.46 1.17 3.31
N ALA A 166 11.00 0.09 2.69
CA ALA A 166 10.00 0.13 1.63
C ALA A 166 8.66 0.73 2.13
N ARG A 167 8.25 0.39 3.34
CA ARG A 167 7.06 0.95 3.99
C ARG A 167 7.20 2.44 4.31
N ASN A 168 8.37 2.87 4.81
CA ASN A 168 8.65 4.28 5.05
C ASN A 168 8.60 5.07 3.73
N ALA A 169 9.23 4.56 2.66
CA ALA A 169 9.20 5.18 1.34
C ALA A 169 7.76 5.31 0.82
N PHE A 170 6.95 4.26 0.95
CA PHE A 170 5.54 4.30 0.57
C PHE A 170 4.75 5.37 1.35
N ALA A 171 4.89 5.40 2.68
CA ALA A 171 4.16 6.36 3.51
C ALA A 171 4.51 7.81 3.17
N ILE A 172 5.80 8.09 2.91
CA ILE A 172 6.27 9.41 2.53
C ILE A 172 5.82 9.76 1.12
N ALA A 173 6.04 8.90 0.13
CA ALA A 173 5.64 9.13 -1.25
C ALA A 173 4.11 9.33 -1.37
N SER A 174 3.30 8.58 -0.61
CA SER A 174 1.84 8.74 -0.58
C SER A 174 1.41 10.14 -0.16
N LEU A 175 2.06 10.76 0.81
CA LEU A 175 1.77 12.12 1.24
C LEU A 175 2.42 13.17 0.33
N ASN A 176 3.65 12.92 -0.14
CA ASN A 176 4.42 13.87 -0.95
C ASN A 176 3.74 14.13 -2.30
N ARG A 177 3.26 13.09 -2.97
CA ARG A 177 2.50 13.18 -4.24
C ARG A 177 1.31 14.14 -4.17
N ARG A 178 0.79 14.39 -2.96
CA ARG A 178 -0.42 15.19 -2.72
C ARG A 178 -0.15 16.49 -2.00
N GLY A 179 1.12 16.85 -1.81
CA GLY A 179 1.52 18.04 -1.09
C GLY A 179 1.12 18.02 0.41
N LEU A 180 0.91 16.82 0.96
CA LEU A 180 0.51 16.61 2.34
C LEU A 180 1.68 16.24 3.27
N TYR A 181 2.89 16.17 2.74
CA TYR A 181 4.10 15.85 3.51
C TYR A 181 4.74 17.16 4.03
N PRO A 182 4.63 17.47 5.32
CA PRO A 182 5.14 18.73 5.85
C PRO A 182 6.67 18.67 6.00
N GLU A 183 7.37 19.64 5.44
CA GLU A 183 8.80 19.82 5.74
C GLU A 183 9.04 20.00 7.23
N GLY A 184 10.12 19.38 7.76
CA GLY A 184 10.47 19.44 9.18
C GLY A 184 9.50 18.69 10.11
N SER A 185 8.58 17.89 9.54
CA SER A 185 7.66 17.08 10.33
C SER A 185 8.37 16.03 11.20
N GLU A 186 7.69 15.60 12.25
CA GLU A 186 8.12 14.46 13.08
C GLU A 186 8.34 13.20 12.23
N MET A 187 7.47 12.96 11.27
CA MET A 187 7.57 11.87 10.31
C MET A 187 8.90 11.90 9.54
N LYS A 188 9.31 13.09 9.05
CA LYS A 188 10.57 13.27 8.35
C LYS A 188 11.76 12.99 9.27
N ARG A 189 11.78 13.56 10.46
CA ARG A 189 12.88 13.35 11.42
C ARG A 189 13.07 11.88 11.79
N ARG A 190 11.96 11.15 12.02
CA ARG A 190 11.99 9.72 12.34
C ARG A 190 12.54 8.90 11.17
N ASN A 191 12.11 9.19 9.94
CA ASN A 191 12.62 8.52 8.75
C ASN A 191 14.10 8.82 8.51
N ASP A 192 14.52 10.09 8.59
CA ASP A 192 15.91 10.49 8.41
C ASP A 192 16.82 9.82 9.47
N HIS A 193 16.32 9.69 10.70
CA HIS A 193 17.03 8.97 11.74
C HIS A 193 17.18 7.48 11.40
N PHE A 194 16.09 6.81 11.01
CA PHE A 194 16.10 5.41 10.58
C PHE A 194 17.12 5.18 9.47
N ILE A 195 17.09 5.99 8.42
CA ILE A 195 17.98 5.86 7.26
C ILE A 195 19.45 6.12 7.67
N SER A 196 19.70 7.11 8.55
CA SER A 196 21.06 7.44 9.01
C SER A 196 21.75 6.28 9.71
N LEU A 197 20.97 5.44 10.40
CA LEU A 197 21.46 4.24 11.09
C LEU A 197 21.78 3.08 10.13
N LEU A 198 21.24 3.11 8.90
CA LEU A 198 21.43 2.06 7.89
C LEU A 198 22.59 2.35 6.92
N GLY A 199 23.18 3.55 6.95
CA GLY A 199 24.36 3.93 6.17
C GLY A 199 24.09 4.57 4.82
N GLU A 200 25.14 5.16 4.21
CA GLU A 200 25.04 6.03 3.02
C GLU A 200 24.47 5.33 1.77
N GLN A 201 24.80 4.05 1.56
CA GLN A 201 24.27 3.31 0.40
C GLN A 201 22.76 3.15 0.47
N VAL A 202 22.22 2.96 1.68
CA VAL A 202 20.77 2.85 1.89
C VAL A 202 20.10 4.19 1.64
N GLN A 203 20.71 5.31 2.03
CA GLN A 203 20.15 6.66 1.76
C GLN A 203 19.92 6.90 0.27
N SER A 204 20.92 6.59 -0.57
CA SER A 204 20.81 6.73 -2.03
C SER A 204 19.73 5.83 -2.62
N ARG A 205 19.56 4.60 -2.09
CA ARG A 205 18.55 3.64 -2.56
C ARG A 205 17.15 4.02 -2.09
N PHE A 206 17.01 4.55 -0.90
CA PHE A 206 15.76 5.05 -0.37
C PHE A 206 15.14 6.11 -1.30
N GLY A 207 15.93 7.11 -1.72
CA GLY A 207 15.46 8.10 -2.69
C GLY A 207 14.96 7.50 -4.01
N LYS A 208 15.57 6.39 -4.47
CA LYS A 208 15.09 5.68 -5.67
C LYS A 208 13.77 4.95 -5.45
N LEU A 209 13.54 4.38 -4.26
CA LEU A 209 12.24 3.79 -3.90
C LEU A 209 11.14 4.85 -3.92
N GLU A 210 11.38 6.01 -3.28
CA GLU A 210 10.44 7.14 -3.28
C GLU A 210 10.17 7.61 -4.71
N GLU A 211 11.20 7.86 -5.51
CA GLU A 211 11.08 8.33 -6.90
C GLU A 211 10.25 7.37 -7.75
N THR A 212 10.45 6.05 -7.61
CA THR A 212 9.67 5.06 -8.35
C THR A 212 8.20 5.09 -7.93
N LEU A 213 7.92 5.17 -6.63
CA LEU A 213 6.56 5.27 -6.11
C LEU A 213 5.88 6.59 -6.53
N GLU A 214 6.60 7.69 -6.53
CA GLU A 214 6.07 9.00 -6.95
C GLU A 214 5.72 9.07 -8.44
N ARG A 215 6.40 8.29 -9.28
CA ARG A 215 6.17 8.25 -10.73
C ARG A 215 5.10 7.27 -11.17
N ALA A 216 4.74 6.30 -10.34
CA ALA A 216 3.72 5.31 -10.68
C ALA A 216 2.37 5.97 -10.96
N LYS A 217 1.69 5.58 -12.06
CA LYS A 217 0.41 6.16 -12.50
C LYS A 217 -0.63 5.10 -12.76
N ALA A 218 -1.88 5.43 -12.50
CA ALA A 218 -3.02 4.57 -12.75
C ALA A 218 -3.25 4.28 -14.24
N GLU A 219 -3.05 5.30 -15.08
CA GLU A 219 -3.26 5.21 -16.53
C GLU A 219 -2.07 4.59 -17.29
N SER A 220 -1.07 4.08 -16.59
CA SER A 220 0.06 3.39 -17.20
C SER A 220 -0.41 2.20 -18.01
N GLY A 221 0.10 2.04 -19.22
CA GLY A 221 -0.08 0.81 -19.98
C GLY A 221 0.65 -0.38 -19.33
N GLU A 222 0.33 -1.60 -19.75
CA GLU A 222 0.91 -2.83 -19.18
C GLU A 222 2.44 -2.83 -19.18
N PHE A 223 3.05 -2.42 -20.30
CA PHE A 223 4.51 -2.33 -20.43
C PHE A 223 5.13 -1.33 -19.44
N GLU A 224 4.52 -0.15 -19.29
CA GLU A 224 5.00 0.89 -18.38
C GLU A 224 4.84 0.47 -16.92
N PHE A 225 3.68 -0.10 -16.56
CA PHE A 225 3.44 -0.62 -15.21
C PHE A 225 4.41 -1.76 -14.85
N ARG A 226 4.66 -2.70 -15.79
CA ARG A 226 5.67 -3.74 -15.60
C ARG A 226 7.05 -3.12 -15.34
N GLY A 227 7.41 -2.04 -16.05
CA GLY A 227 8.66 -1.30 -15.84
C GLY A 227 8.74 -0.69 -14.44
N TYR A 228 7.69 -0.06 -13.94
CA TYR A 228 7.63 0.46 -12.57
C TYR A 228 7.75 -0.65 -11.54
N LEU A 229 6.99 -1.72 -11.71
CA LEU A 229 7.00 -2.86 -10.80
C LEU A 229 8.39 -3.50 -10.74
N THR A 230 8.97 -3.85 -11.89
CA THR A 230 10.30 -4.45 -11.96
C THR A 230 11.35 -3.53 -11.32
N SER A 231 11.36 -2.24 -11.68
CA SER A 231 12.32 -1.27 -11.12
C SER A 231 12.20 -1.14 -9.60
N TYR A 232 10.99 -1.15 -9.06
CA TYR A 232 10.76 -1.07 -7.62
C TYR A 232 11.22 -2.34 -6.89
N LEU A 233 10.86 -3.51 -7.42
CA LEU A 233 11.26 -4.79 -6.84
C LEU A 233 12.78 -5.01 -6.93
N ASP A 234 13.44 -4.61 -8.02
CA ASP A 234 14.91 -4.63 -8.15
C ASP A 234 15.60 -3.83 -7.04
N GLN A 235 15.09 -2.64 -6.69
CA GLN A 235 15.64 -1.86 -5.59
C GLN A 235 15.51 -2.60 -4.24
N VAL A 236 14.37 -3.25 -4.01
CA VAL A 236 14.12 -4.00 -2.77
C VAL A 236 15.03 -5.23 -2.69
N VAL A 237 15.17 -5.99 -3.79
CA VAL A 237 16.08 -7.15 -3.86
C VAL A 237 17.52 -6.72 -3.67
N PHE A 238 17.96 -5.65 -4.34
CA PHE A 238 19.30 -5.11 -4.17
C PHE A 238 19.60 -4.80 -2.70
N LEU A 239 18.69 -4.14 -2.00
CA LEU A 239 18.87 -3.82 -0.57
C LEU A 239 18.99 -5.08 0.29
N MET A 240 18.24 -6.15 -0.03
CA MET A 240 18.33 -7.43 0.69
C MET A 240 19.65 -8.18 0.42
N ARG A 241 20.29 -7.97 -0.74
CA ARG A 241 21.48 -8.74 -1.15
C ARG A 241 22.79 -8.02 -0.92
N GLU A 242 22.85 -6.74 -1.26
CA GLU A 242 24.09 -5.98 -1.41
C GLU A 242 24.31 -4.90 -0.35
N ALA A 243 23.52 -4.83 0.70
CA ALA A 243 23.77 -3.93 1.84
C ALA A 243 24.51 -4.64 2.99
N PRO A 244 25.76 -5.09 2.80
CA PRO A 244 26.52 -5.85 3.81
C PRO A 244 26.77 -5.04 5.09
N GLN A 245 26.74 -3.71 5.02
CA GLN A 245 26.91 -2.80 6.17
C GLN A 245 25.78 -2.93 7.21
N LEU A 246 24.61 -3.47 6.82
CA LEU A 246 23.54 -3.77 7.76
C LEU A 246 23.82 -5.04 8.58
N ARG A 247 24.80 -5.85 8.17
CA ARG A 247 25.20 -7.10 8.89
C ARG A 247 26.16 -6.86 10.03
N ASP A 248 26.88 -5.73 10.01
CA ASP A 248 27.96 -5.42 10.95
C ASP A 248 27.54 -4.50 12.12
N LEU A 249 26.26 -4.15 12.21
CA LEU A 249 25.68 -3.38 13.33
C LEU A 249 25.36 -4.26 14.57
N ARG A 250 26.11 -5.37 14.75
CA ARG A 250 26.03 -6.23 15.94
C ARG A 250 27.01 -5.82 17.01
#